data_f19a101f5663aa5c5e527327e1549045
#
_entry.id   f19a101f5663aa5c5e527327e1549045
#
_cell.length_a   1.000
_cell.length_b   1.000
_cell.length_c   1.000
_cell.angle_alpha   90.00
_cell.angle_beta   90.00
_cell.angle_gamma   90.00
#
_symmetry.space_group_name_H-M   'P 1'
#
loop_
_entity.id
_entity.type
_entity.pdbx_description
1 polymer ?
#
loop_
_entity_poly.entity_id
_entity_poly.type
_entity_poly.pdbx_seq_one_letter_code
_entity_poly.pdbx_strand_id
1 'polypeptide(L)'
;MVMGVERVDRRLLGPVLAGFFIMGFCDMVAPITGRIAAEFPAERQAAVSFLPTMVFLWFLVLSAPFAAWMNRRGRKTTALAGYLLTVVGLLVPYAAGEGCALGWYFAGFGLLGIGNTAIQVAVNPLLATIVPAERMTSYLTVGQIFRNTSLLLLAPIVTRLVAATGSWRLLLPIYAALTVAGGVWLQLTSVPEPPRSGTSVGLAACFGLLKNRAVLLSALGVACFIAADVGIGYLSVRLIDNPSSILTTTGFYACRIVGTIVGAWALVRVRDTKYLGWNMAGVLALCLVLLFTDSGAVIYAAVGLMGFGMACVFATFYSVATRAVPERANEVAGLMILAISAGAVSGPACGAVARAAGSPHWGMLFVAVLVCYMLWASVKLTNNEQRI
;
A
#
# COMPACT_ATOMS: atom_id res chain seq x y z
N MET A 1 25.99 17.43 -3.05
CA MET A 1 25.15 18.64 -3.24
C MET A 1 23.85 18.15 -3.85
N VAL A 2 22.83 17.89 -3.03
CA VAL A 2 21.48 17.52 -3.49
C VAL A 2 20.90 18.81 -4.04
N MET A 3 20.65 18.87 -5.36
CA MET A 3 19.94 20.01 -5.96
C MET A 3 18.53 20.03 -5.35
N GLY A 4 18.27 20.97 -4.46
CA GLY A 4 16.93 21.17 -3.90
C GLY A 4 15.99 21.55 -5.05
N VAL A 5 14.93 20.75 -5.24
CA VAL A 5 13.88 21.07 -6.19
C VAL A 5 13.07 22.23 -5.61
N GLU A 6 13.29 23.44 -6.13
CA GLU A 6 12.56 24.64 -5.66
C GLU A 6 11.12 24.68 -6.16
N ARG A 7 10.82 24.08 -7.32
CA ARG A 7 9.48 24.06 -7.93
C ARG A 7 9.16 22.69 -8.51
N VAL A 8 7.91 22.28 -8.37
CA VAL A 8 7.38 21.04 -8.94
C VAL A 8 7.27 21.17 -10.45
N ASP A 9 7.92 20.27 -11.19
CA ASP A 9 7.67 20.16 -12.63
C ASP A 9 6.39 19.36 -12.88
N ARG A 10 5.31 20.09 -13.20
CA ARG A 10 3.98 19.51 -13.43
C ARG A 10 3.94 18.53 -14.61
N ARG A 11 4.86 18.64 -15.58
CA ARG A 11 4.93 17.73 -16.73
C ARG A 11 5.43 16.35 -16.34
N LEU A 12 6.29 16.28 -15.33
CA LEU A 12 6.84 15.03 -14.80
C LEU A 12 5.88 14.35 -13.81
N LEU A 13 4.97 15.11 -13.20
CA LEU A 13 4.08 14.60 -12.16
C LEU A 13 3.10 13.55 -12.71
N GLY A 14 2.51 13.78 -13.88
CA GLY A 14 1.52 12.89 -14.50
C GLY A 14 2.00 11.44 -14.64
N PRO A 15 3.10 11.16 -15.36
CA PRO A 15 3.61 9.80 -15.55
C PRO A 15 4.04 9.11 -14.25
N VAL A 16 4.52 9.87 -13.26
CA VAL A 16 4.87 9.32 -11.94
C VAL A 16 3.61 8.97 -11.15
N LEU A 17 2.57 9.82 -11.17
CA LEU A 17 1.28 9.53 -10.53
C LEU A 17 0.54 8.36 -11.20
N ALA A 18 0.69 8.18 -12.53
CA ALA A 18 0.21 6.98 -13.21
C ALA A 18 0.84 5.70 -12.63
N GLY A 19 2.09 5.79 -12.17
CA GLY A 19 2.75 4.69 -11.45
C GLY A 19 2.06 4.31 -10.16
N PHE A 20 1.57 5.27 -9.39
CA PHE A 20 0.75 4.98 -8.19
C PHE A 20 -0.59 4.34 -8.55
N PHE A 21 -1.22 4.74 -9.65
CA PHE A 21 -2.45 4.10 -10.12
C PHE A 21 -2.22 2.63 -10.48
N ILE A 22 -1.16 2.34 -11.26
CA ILE A 22 -0.75 0.97 -11.63
C ILE A 22 -0.37 0.14 -10.40
N MET A 23 0.28 0.74 -9.41
CA MET A 23 0.60 0.11 -8.13
C MET A 23 -0.63 -0.48 -7.43
N GLY A 24 -1.79 0.18 -7.57
CA GLY A 24 -3.05 -0.28 -7.00
C GLY A 24 -3.62 -1.53 -7.68
N PHE A 25 -3.15 -1.92 -8.87
CA PHE A 25 -3.65 -3.12 -9.56
C PHE A 25 -3.33 -4.41 -8.78
N CYS A 26 -2.25 -4.42 -8.01
CA CYS A 26 -1.92 -5.54 -7.15
C CYS A 26 -2.93 -5.73 -6.01
N ASP A 27 -3.50 -4.64 -5.53
CA ASP A 27 -4.48 -4.65 -4.43
C ASP A 27 -5.81 -5.31 -4.86
N MET A 28 -6.05 -5.49 -6.17
CA MET A 28 -7.22 -6.20 -6.70
C MET A 28 -7.22 -7.71 -6.37
N VAL A 29 -6.06 -8.31 -6.12
CA VAL A 29 -5.94 -9.76 -5.93
C VAL A 29 -6.83 -10.24 -4.79
N ALA A 30 -6.84 -9.55 -3.66
CA ALA A 30 -7.67 -9.91 -2.51
C ALA A 30 -9.18 -9.86 -2.81
N PRO A 31 -9.76 -8.78 -3.36
CA PRO A 31 -11.18 -8.73 -3.72
C PRO A 31 -11.63 -9.76 -4.77
N ILE A 32 -10.77 -10.12 -5.74
CA ILE A 32 -11.14 -11.09 -6.78
C ILE A 32 -10.91 -12.55 -6.37
N THR A 33 -10.20 -12.80 -5.26
CA THR A 33 -9.92 -14.17 -4.78
C THR A 33 -11.20 -14.99 -4.61
N GLY A 34 -12.30 -14.38 -4.15
CA GLY A 34 -13.59 -15.07 -4.02
C GLY A 34 -14.17 -15.53 -5.37
N ARG A 35 -13.97 -14.76 -6.45
CA ARG A 35 -14.41 -15.13 -7.80
C ARG A 35 -13.55 -16.28 -8.36
N ILE A 36 -12.24 -16.23 -8.11
CA ILE A 36 -11.34 -17.31 -8.49
C ILE A 36 -11.68 -18.58 -7.70
N ALA A 37 -11.96 -18.47 -6.41
CA ALA A 37 -12.35 -19.62 -5.59
C ALA A 37 -13.60 -20.33 -6.12
N ALA A 38 -14.56 -19.59 -6.67
CA ALA A 38 -15.77 -20.14 -7.28
C ALA A 38 -15.50 -20.98 -8.55
N GLU A 39 -14.32 -20.84 -9.19
CA GLU A 39 -13.91 -21.64 -10.34
C GLU A 39 -13.33 -23.02 -9.94
N PHE A 40 -13.09 -23.24 -8.62
CA PHE A 40 -12.44 -24.45 -8.12
C PHE A 40 -13.33 -25.24 -7.13
N PRO A 41 -13.15 -26.58 -7.07
CA PRO A 41 -13.81 -27.42 -6.07
C PRO A 41 -13.48 -26.96 -4.63
N ALA A 42 -14.38 -27.26 -3.67
CA ALA A 42 -14.28 -26.85 -2.26
C ALA A 42 -12.93 -27.20 -1.62
N GLU A 43 -12.35 -28.36 -1.98
CA GLU A 43 -11.06 -28.84 -1.48
C GLU A 43 -9.88 -27.93 -1.86
N ARG A 44 -9.97 -27.20 -2.99
CA ARG A 44 -8.93 -26.28 -3.48
C ARG A 44 -9.14 -24.83 -3.06
N GLN A 45 -10.31 -24.46 -2.55
CA GLN A 45 -10.61 -23.08 -2.16
C GLN A 45 -9.70 -22.57 -1.05
N ALA A 46 -9.28 -23.46 -0.13
CA ALA A 46 -8.27 -23.13 0.87
C ALA A 46 -6.94 -22.66 0.24
N ALA A 47 -6.49 -23.35 -0.83
CA ALA A 47 -5.28 -22.96 -1.55
C ALA A 47 -5.44 -21.63 -2.29
N VAL A 48 -6.61 -21.37 -2.88
CA VAL A 48 -6.93 -20.08 -3.54
C VAL A 48 -6.80 -18.92 -2.57
N SER A 49 -7.17 -19.08 -1.30
CA SER A 49 -7.08 -18.04 -0.28
C SER A 49 -5.64 -17.54 0.00
N PHE A 50 -4.62 -18.28 -0.43
CA PHE A 50 -3.21 -17.86 -0.33
C PHE A 50 -2.75 -16.90 -1.45
N LEU A 51 -3.54 -16.68 -2.50
CA LEU A 51 -3.16 -15.77 -3.60
C LEU A 51 -2.78 -14.36 -3.11
N PRO A 52 -3.54 -13.68 -2.21
CA PRO A 52 -3.13 -12.39 -1.68
C PRO A 52 -1.82 -12.45 -0.88
N THR A 53 -1.58 -13.54 -0.17
CA THR A 53 -0.35 -13.71 0.63
C THR A 53 0.91 -13.73 -0.24
N MET A 54 0.81 -14.24 -1.48
CA MET A 54 1.91 -14.21 -2.45
C MET A 54 2.44 -12.80 -2.69
N VAL A 55 1.57 -11.80 -2.72
CA VAL A 55 1.96 -10.39 -2.91
C VAL A 55 2.83 -9.89 -1.76
N PHE A 56 2.41 -10.15 -0.53
CA PHE A 56 3.14 -9.74 0.68
C PHE A 56 4.48 -10.46 0.81
N LEU A 57 4.55 -11.71 0.36
CA LEU A 57 5.79 -12.50 0.34
C LEU A 57 6.87 -11.81 -0.50
N TRP A 58 6.51 -11.29 -1.68
CA TRP A 58 7.47 -10.63 -2.55
C TRP A 58 7.96 -9.27 -2.01
N PHE A 59 7.13 -8.56 -1.26
CA PHE A 59 7.60 -7.38 -0.52
C PHE A 59 8.68 -7.75 0.50
N LEU A 60 8.53 -8.88 1.19
CA LEU A 60 9.52 -9.35 2.14
C LEU A 60 10.86 -9.73 1.46
N VAL A 61 10.77 -10.49 0.36
CA VAL A 61 11.95 -11.11 -0.26
C VAL A 61 12.69 -10.15 -1.19
N LEU A 62 11.97 -9.33 -1.97
CA LEU A 62 12.54 -8.60 -3.11
C LEU A 62 12.69 -7.10 -2.90
N SER A 63 12.15 -6.49 -1.82
CA SER A 63 12.25 -5.04 -1.63
C SER A 63 13.70 -4.56 -1.54
N ALA A 64 14.53 -5.23 -0.74
CA ALA A 64 15.95 -4.87 -0.62
C ALA A 64 16.78 -5.21 -1.87
N PRO A 65 16.61 -6.38 -2.54
CA PRO A 65 17.21 -6.63 -3.85
C PRO A 65 16.84 -5.58 -4.91
N PHE A 66 15.58 -5.15 -4.99
CA PHE A 66 15.18 -4.10 -5.94
C PHE A 66 15.76 -2.73 -5.56
N ALA A 67 15.88 -2.39 -4.28
CA ALA A 67 16.56 -1.17 -3.86
C ALA A 67 18.05 -1.17 -4.30
N ALA A 68 18.74 -2.30 -4.12
CA ALA A 68 20.11 -2.47 -4.58
C ALA A 68 20.24 -2.40 -6.12
N TRP A 69 19.30 -3.00 -6.84
CA TRP A 69 19.25 -2.94 -8.30
C TRP A 69 18.96 -1.52 -8.80
N MET A 70 18.06 -0.80 -8.12
CA MET A 70 17.72 0.59 -8.42
C MET A 70 18.93 1.54 -8.28
N ASN A 71 19.84 1.31 -7.32
CA ASN A 71 21.09 2.07 -7.20
C ASN A 71 21.99 1.92 -8.42
N ARG A 72 21.97 0.74 -9.07
CA ARG A 72 22.79 0.45 -10.25
C ARG A 72 22.13 0.88 -11.56
N ARG A 73 20.84 0.64 -11.71
CA ARG A 73 20.11 0.80 -12.97
C ARG A 73 19.24 2.06 -13.05
N GLY A 74 19.00 2.71 -11.90
CA GLY A 74 18.16 3.89 -11.79
C GLY A 74 16.71 3.58 -11.41
N ARG A 75 16.01 4.61 -10.96
CA ARG A 75 14.62 4.54 -10.46
C ARG A 75 13.64 4.26 -11.59
N LYS A 76 13.76 5.00 -12.70
CA LYS A 76 12.92 4.85 -13.89
C LYS A 76 13.01 3.44 -14.47
N THR A 77 14.23 2.92 -14.64
CA THR A 77 14.45 1.56 -15.18
C THR A 77 13.83 0.50 -14.28
N THR A 78 13.94 0.67 -12.97
CA THR A 78 13.33 -0.27 -12.00
C THR A 78 11.81 -0.24 -12.08
N ALA A 79 11.20 0.95 -12.18
CA ALA A 79 9.76 1.07 -12.36
C ALA A 79 9.27 0.42 -13.66
N LEU A 80 9.96 0.64 -14.78
CA LEU A 80 9.62 0.06 -16.08
C LEU A 80 9.73 -1.46 -16.10
N ALA A 81 10.77 -2.02 -15.44
CA ALA A 81 10.87 -3.49 -15.27
C ALA A 81 9.70 -4.02 -14.42
N GLY A 82 9.29 -3.29 -13.37
CA GLY A 82 8.11 -3.61 -12.58
C GLY A 82 6.83 -3.60 -13.43
N TYR A 83 6.67 -2.63 -14.33
CA TYR A 83 5.52 -2.57 -15.25
C TYR A 83 5.50 -3.77 -16.19
N LEU A 84 6.66 -4.13 -16.78
CA LEU A 84 6.75 -5.30 -17.65
C LEU A 84 6.34 -6.58 -16.92
N LEU A 85 6.84 -6.80 -15.71
CA LEU A 85 6.47 -7.96 -14.88
C LEU A 85 4.98 -7.95 -14.51
N THR A 86 4.41 -6.78 -14.24
CA THR A 86 2.98 -6.59 -13.98
C THR A 86 2.14 -6.99 -15.21
N VAL A 87 2.52 -6.54 -16.41
CA VAL A 87 1.83 -6.90 -17.67
C VAL A 87 1.85 -8.40 -17.87
N VAL A 88 3.03 -9.03 -17.77
CA VAL A 88 3.16 -10.49 -17.92
C VAL A 88 2.34 -11.20 -16.86
N GLY A 89 2.42 -10.76 -15.60
CA GLY A 89 1.68 -11.33 -14.48
C GLY A 89 0.15 -11.30 -14.66
N LEU A 90 -0.38 -10.23 -15.25
CA LEU A 90 -1.80 -10.09 -15.57
C LEU A 90 -2.21 -10.96 -16.77
N LEU A 91 -1.35 -11.07 -17.78
CA LEU A 91 -1.68 -11.81 -19.01
C LEU A 91 -1.53 -13.33 -18.85
N VAL A 92 -0.69 -13.84 -17.95
CA VAL A 92 -0.47 -15.27 -17.73
C VAL A 92 -1.78 -16.01 -17.40
N PRO A 93 -2.55 -15.65 -16.35
CA PRO A 93 -3.81 -16.34 -16.06
C PRO A 93 -4.88 -16.08 -17.10
N TYR A 94 -4.85 -14.93 -17.78
CA TYR A 94 -5.78 -14.63 -18.87
C TYR A 94 -5.54 -15.55 -20.07
N ALA A 95 -4.30 -15.66 -20.52
CA ALA A 95 -3.93 -16.49 -21.67
C ALA A 95 -4.13 -18.00 -21.41
N ALA A 96 -4.03 -18.44 -20.15
CA ALA A 96 -4.31 -19.80 -19.75
C ALA A 96 -5.78 -20.21 -19.94
N GLY A 97 -6.70 -19.26 -20.07
CA GLY A 97 -8.11 -19.49 -20.37
C GLY A 97 -8.97 -19.85 -19.14
N GLU A 98 -10.28 -20.03 -19.39
CA GLU A 98 -11.24 -20.46 -18.37
C GLU A 98 -10.98 -21.92 -17.97
N GLY A 99 -11.19 -22.24 -16.68
CA GLY A 99 -10.92 -23.59 -16.14
C GLY A 99 -9.44 -23.94 -16.06
N CYS A 100 -8.53 -22.99 -16.20
CA CYS A 100 -7.09 -23.27 -16.08
C CYS A 100 -6.72 -23.75 -14.67
N ALA A 101 -5.60 -24.51 -14.60
CA ALA A 101 -5.09 -24.97 -13.32
C ALA A 101 -4.73 -23.80 -12.39
N LEU A 102 -4.96 -23.98 -11.09
CA LEU A 102 -4.67 -22.97 -10.06
C LEU A 102 -3.22 -22.44 -10.11
N GLY A 103 -2.27 -23.30 -10.57
CA GLY A 103 -0.87 -22.91 -10.76
C GLY A 103 -0.66 -21.69 -11.68
N TRP A 104 -1.53 -21.48 -12.69
CA TRP A 104 -1.46 -20.32 -13.57
C TRP A 104 -1.81 -19.02 -12.83
N TYR A 105 -2.75 -19.05 -11.89
CA TYR A 105 -3.05 -17.91 -11.03
C TYR A 105 -1.89 -17.61 -10.07
N PHE A 106 -1.28 -18.64 -9.48
CA PHE A 106 -0.10 -18.46 -8.63
C PHE A 106 1.08 -17.89 -9.42
N ALA A 107 1.36 -18.39 -10.62
CA ALA A 107 2.42 -17.89 -11.48
C ALA A 107 2.16 -16.43 -11.89
N GLY A 108 0.96 -16.12 -12.37
CA GLY A 108 0.58 -14.77 -12.80
C GLY A 108 0.60 -13.76 -11.67
N PHE A 109 -0.07 -14.04 -10.55
CA PHE A 109 -0.12 -13.13 -9.42
C PHE A 109 1.18 -13.10 -8.60
N GLY A 110 2.00 -14.17 -8.69
CA GLY A 110 3.37 -14.12 -8.23
C GLY A 110 4.20 -13.10 -9.02
N LEU A 111 4.16 -13.13 -10.36
CA LEU A 111 4.82 -12.15 -11.21
C LEU A 111 4.27 -10.72 -11.00
N LEU A 112 2.95 -10.58 -10.84
CA LEU A 112 2.32 -9.31 -10.49
C LEU A 112 2.87 -8.76 -9.16
N GLY A 113 3.01 -9.60 -8.13
CA GLY A 113 3.58 -9.23 -6.84
C GLY A 113 5.05 -8.81 -6.93
N ILE A 114 5.87 -9.54 -7.70
CA ILE A 114 7.26 -9.17 -7.99
C ILE A 114 7.31 -7.81 -8.69
N GLY A 115 6.51 -7.62 -9.74
CA GLY A 115 6.43 -6.37 -10.49
C GLY A 115 5.99 -5.20 -9.61
N ASN A 116 4.96 -5.41 -8.78
CA ASN A 116 4.49 -4.39 -7.85
C ASN A 116 5.52 -4.03 -6.78
N THR A 117 6.31 -5.00 -6.30
CA THR A 117 7.44 -4.71 -5.39
C THR A 117 8.45 -3.77 -6.05
N ALA A 118 8.83 -4.02 -7.31
CA ALA A 118 9.74 -3.15 -8.05
C ALA A 118 9.14 -1.75 -8.26
N ILE A 119 7.85 -1.66 -8.60
CA ILE A 119 7.13 -0.39 -8.78
C ILE A 119 7.12 0.40 -7.47
N GLN A 120 6.72 -0.20 -6.36
CA GLN A 120 6.62 0.47 -5.06
C GLN A 120 7.98 0.96 -4.56
N VAL A 121 9.04 0.16 -4.72
CA VAL A 121 10.41 0.55 -4.35
C VAL A 121 10.89 1.73 -5.20
N ALA A 122 10.52 1.81 -6.49
CA ALA A 122 11.05 2.81 -7.42
C ALA A 122 10.22 4.11 -7.50
N VAL A 123 8.89 4.01 -7.53
CA VAL A 123 7.99 5.15 -7.81
C VAL A 123 7.99 6.16 -6.65
N ASN A 124 8.06 5.69 -5.40
CA ASN A 124 8.11 6.58 -4.25
C ASN A 124 9.35 7.50 -4.26
N PRO A 125 10.61 6.99 -4.39
CA PRO A 125 11.77 7.86 -4.50
C PRO A 125 11.86 8.60 -5.85
N LEU A 126 11.20 8.09 -6.91
CA LEU A 126 11.09 8.81 -8.18
C LEU A 126 10.27 10.08 -8.00
N LEU A 127 9.15 10.02 -7.26
CA LEU A 127 8.37 11.20 -6.89
C LEU A 127 9.21 12.20 -6.09
N ALA A 128 10.05 11.73 -5.17
CA ALA A 128 10.93 12.58 -4.37
C ALA A 128 11.99 13.34 -5.20
N THR A 129 12.27 12.94 -6.45
CA THR A 129 13.17 13.70 -7.33
C THR A 129 12.54 14.90 -8.00
N ILE A 130 11.22 14.95 -8.06
CA ILE A 130 10.47 15.98 -8.82
C ILE A 130 9.65 16.91 -7.92
N VAL A 131 9.68 16.68 -6.61
CA VAL A 131 8.95 17.50 -5.63
C VAL A 131 9.88 18.03 -4.54
N PRO A 132 9.64 19.23 -4.00
CA PRO A 132 10.40 19.76 -2.86
C PRO A 132 10.26 18.85 -1.62
N ALA A 133 11.34 18.73 -0.83
CA ALA A 133 11.36 17.88 0.36
C ALA A 133 10.28 18.28 1.38
N GLU A 134 9.99 19.57 1.51
CA GLU A 134 8.97 20.12 2.43
C GLU A 134 7.55 19.71 2.04
N ARG A 135 7.32 19.41 0.75
CA ARG A 135 6.00 19.01 0.21
C ARG A 135 5.92 17.52 -0.10
N MET A 136 6.98 16.76 0.17
CA MET A 136 7.06 15.34 -0.19
C MET A 136 5.90 14.55 0.40
N THR A 137 5.57 14.73 1.68
CA THR A 137 4.46 14.03 2.34
C THR A 137 3.12 14.31 1.65
N SER A 138 2.85 15.57 1.30
CA SER A 138 1.62 15.96 0.59
C SER A 138 1.53 15.28 -0.78
N TYR A 139 2.60 15.28 -1.58
CA TYR A 139 2.60 14.66 -2.91
C TYR A 139 2.57 13.12 -2.86
N LEU A 140 3.23 12.48 -1.89
CA LEU A 140 3.06 11.05 -1.64
C LEU A 140 1.61 10.73 -1.27
N THR A 141 0.97 11.58 -0.48
CA THR A 141 -0.45 11.46 -0.15
C THR A 141 -1.32 11.59 -1.40
N VAL A 142 -1.03 12.55 -2.31
CA VAL A 142 -1.69 12.63 -3.62
C VAL A 142 -1.51 11.33 -4.42
N GLY A 143 -0.31 10.75 -4.43
CA GLY A 143 -0.05 9.46 -5.07
C GLY A 143 -0.99 8.35 -4.53
N GLN A 144 -1.25 8.33 -3.22
CA GLN A 144 -2.19 7.37 -2.64
C GLN A 144 -3.65 7.57 -3.11
N ILE A 145 -4.06 8.79 -3.52
CA ILE A 145 -5.37 9.00 -4.15
C ILE A 145 -5.46 8.16 -5.43
N PHE A 146 -4.45 8.24 -6.29
CA PHE A 146 -4.40 7.48 -7.55
C PHE A 146 -4.42 5.97 -7.29
N ARG A 147 -3.64 5.48 -6.31
CA ARG A 147 -3.65 4.06 -5.92
C ARG A 147 -5.03 3.62 -5.42
N ASN A 148 -5.63 4.36 -4.49
CA ASN A 148 -6.94 4.03 -3.93
C ASN A 148 -8.06 4.16 -4.97
N THR A 149 -7.93 5.07 -5.94
CA THR A 149 -8.90 5.21 -7.04
C THR A 149 -8.92 3.97 -7.92
N SER A 150 -7.77 3.35 -8.21
CA SER A 150 -7.74 2.11 -8.99
C SER A 150 -8.50 0.97 -8.31
N LEU A 151 -8.43 0.91 -6.98
CA LEU A 151 -9.16 -0.08 -6.18
C LEU A 151 -10.66 0.24 -6.07
N LEU A 152 -11.01 1.52 -5.91
CA LEU A 152 -12.43 1.95 -5.89
C LEU A 152 -13.14 1.64 -7.22
N LEU A 153 -12.44 1.79 -8.34
CA LEU A 153 -12.98 1.51 -9.67
C LEU A 153 -13.11 0.00 -9.96
N LEU A 154 -12.45 -0.86 -9.19
CA LEU A 154 -12.46 -2.31 -9.40
C LEU A 154 -13.87 -2.89 -9.40
N ALA A 155 -14.66 -2.64 -8.36
CA ALA A 155 -15.98 -3.24 -8.21
C ALA A 155 -16.95 -2.83 -9.34
N PRO A 156 -17.12 -1.54 -9.69
CA PRO A 156 -17.99 -1.15 -10.82
C PRO A 156 -17.49 -1.67 -12.17
N ILE A 157 -16.18 -1.72 -12.41
CA ILE A 157 -15.61 -2.27 -13.65
C ILE A 157 -15.93 -3.76 -13.74
N VAL A 158 -15.63 -4.54 -12.70
CA VAL A 158 -15.91 -5.98 -12.67
C VAL A 158 -17.39 -6.26 -12.86
N THR A 159 -18.27 -5.53 -12.18
CA THR A 159 -19.73 -5.70 -12.32
C THR A 159 -20.19 -5.48 -13.75
N ARG A 160 -19.72 -4.40 -14.40
CA ARG A 160 -20.07 -4.10 -15.80
C ARG A 160 -19.49 -5.13 -16.77
N LEU A 161 -18.25 -5.58 -16.57
CA LEU A 161 -17.64 -6.61 -17.42
C LEU A 161 -18.43 -7.92 -17.34
N VAL A 162 -18.78 -8.37 -16.13
CA VAL A 162 -19.58 -9.58 -15.93
C VAL A 162 -20.97 -9.44 -16.57
N ALA A 163 -21.62 -8.28 -16.43
CA ALA A 163 -22.93 -8.04 -17.05
C ALA A 163 -22.88 -8.02 -18.58
N ALA A 164 -21.79 -7.51 -19.17
CA ALA A 164 -21.65 -7.36 -20.62
C ALA A 164 -21.11 -8.61 -21.31
N THR A 165 -20.25 -9.40 -20.64
CA THR A 165 -19.48 -10.47 -21.27
C THR A 165 -19.58 -11.83 -20.57
N GLY A 166 -20.22 -11.88 -19.39
CA GLY A 166 -20.26 -13.06 -18.54
C GLY A 166 -18.96 -13.34 -17.78
N SER A 167 -17.87 -12.61 -18.04
CA SER A 167 -16.55 -12.91 -17.47
C SER A 167 -15.89 -11.68 -16.82
N TRP A 168 -15.39 -11.86 -15.60
CA TRP A 168 -14.58 -10.85 -14.91
C TRP A 168 -13.12 -10.80 -15.44
N ARG A 169 -12.68 -11.85 -16.13
CA ARG A 169 -11.27 -12.05 -16.53
C ARG A 169 -10.76 -11.00 -17.51
N LEU A 170 -11.66 -10.34 -18.25
CA LEU A 170 -11.32 -9.20 -19.10
C LEU A 170 -10.71 -8.00 -18.33
N LEU A 171 -10.88 -7.96 -17.03
CA LEU A 171 -10.18 -6.99 -16.18
C LEU A 171 -8.65 -7.10 -16.34
N LEU A 172 -8.13 -8.32 -16.48
CA LEU A 172 -6.69 -8.57 -16.54
C LEU A 172 -6.02 -7.93 -17.77
N PRO A 173 -6.48 -8.14 -19.01
CA PRO A 173 -5.91 -7.47 -20.18
C PRO A 173 -6.18 -5.95 -20.18
N ILE A 174 -7.29 -5.47 -19.61
CA ILE A 174 -7.53 -4.03 -19.46
C ILE A 174 -6.46 -3.40 -18.58
N TYR A 175 -6.17 -3.99 -17.41
CA TYR A 175 -5.14 -3.49 -16.52
C TYR A 175 -3.74 -3.65 -17.12
N ALA A 176 -3.48 -4.72 -17.88
CA ALA A 176 -2.24 -4.87 -18.64
C ALA A 176 -2.07 -3.74 -19.69
N ALA A 177 -3.11 -3.42 -20.45
CA ALA A 177 -3.08 -2.31 -21.43
C ALA A 177 -2.83 -0.95 -20.77
N LEU A 178 -3.48 -0.67 -19.63
CA LEU A 178 -3.23 0.55 -18.85
C LEU A 178 -1.80 0.60 -18.32
N THR A 179 -1.26 -0.54 -17.90
CA THR A 179 0.15 -0.63 -17.45
C THR A 179 1.12 -0.37 -18.59
N VAL A 180 0.85 -0.91 -19.78
CA VAL A 180 1.65 -0.62 -21.00
C VAL A 180 1.59 0.88 -21.33
N ALA A 181 0.39 1.47 -21.35
CA ALA A 181 0.22 2.90 -21.63
C ALA A 181 1.00 3.78 -20.61
N GLY A 182 0.90 3.47 -19.31
CA GLY A 182 1.66 4.16 -18.27
C GLY A 182 3.18 3.95 -18.40
N GLY A 183 3.60 2.76 -18.80
CA GLY A 183 5.00 2.42 -19.06
C GLY A 183 5.57 3.20 -20.24
N VAL A 184 4.85 3.27 -21.36
CA VAL A 184 5.21 4.08 -22.52
C VAL A 184 5.28 5.56 -22.15
N TRP A 185 4.29 6.07 -21.42
CA TRP A 185 4.32 7.46 -20.96
C TRP A 185 5.54 7.76 -20.09
N LEU A 186 5.83 6.91 -19.11
CA LEU A 186 7.02 7.08 -18.27
C LEU A 186 8.31 6.94 -19.10
N GLN A 187 8.37 6.01 -20.07
CA GLN A 187 9.54 5.83 -20.93
C GLN A 187 9.85 7.06 -21.78
N LEU A 188 8.82 7.71 -22.33
CA LEU A 188 8.96 8.91 -23.14
C LEU A 188 9.26 10.18 -22.33
N THR A 189 9.10 10.11 -20.99
CA THR A 189 9.32 11.24 -20.11
C THR A 189 10.75 11.24 -19.57
N SER A 190 11.49 12.34 -19.74
CA SER A 190 12.84 12.51 -19.16
C SER A 190 12.73 12.94 -17.70
N VAL A 191 12.72 11.98 -16.78
CA VAL A 191 12.72 12.25 -15.34
C VAL A 191 14.18 12.40 -14.87
N PRO A 192 14.56 13.49 -14.16
CA PRO A 192 15.89 13.63 -13.60
C PRO A 192 16.12 12.56 -12.53
N GLU A 193 17.25 11.89 -12.60
CA GLU A 193 17.65 10.89 -11.61
C GLU A 193 18.95 11.32 -10.93
N PRO A 194 19.12 11.02 -9.63
CA PRO A 194 20.41 11.26 -8.97
C PRO A 194 21.51 10.43 -9.63
N PRO A 195 22.79 10.87 -9.52
CA PRO A 195 23.93 10.10 -10.01
C PRO A 195 23.89 8.66 -9.48
N ARG A 196 24.12 7.69 -10.34
CA ARG A 196 24.11 6.27 -9.97
C ARG A 196 25.26 6.01 -9.01
N SER A 197 24.96 5.53 -7.82
CA SER A 197 25.97 5.03 -6.92
C SER A 197 26.43 3.66 -7.43
N GLY A 198 27.65 3.54 -7.94
CA GLY A 198 28.20 2.27 -8.42
C GLY A 198 28.42 1.22 -7.32
N THR A 199 28.19 1.57 -6.06
CA THR A 199 28.31 0.67 -4.91
C THR A 199 27.07 -0.21 -4.83
N SER A 200 27.30 -1.52 -4.88
CA SER A 200 26.29 -2.51 -4.55
C SER A 200 26.00 -2.43 -3.05
N VAL A 201 25.00 -1.66 -2.69
CA VAL A 201 24.54 -1.64 -1.31
C VAL A 201 23.78 -2.94 -1.07
N GLY A 202 24.41 -3.89 -0.37
CA GLY A 202 23.81 -5.18 -0.06
C GLY A 202 22.65 -5.05 0.94
N LEU A 203 21.92 -6.13 1.12
CA LEU A 203 20.84 -6.27 2.14
C LEU A 203 21.26 -5.74 3.52
N ALA A 204 22.51 -6.02 3.94
CA ALA A 204 23.07 -5.54 5.21
C ALA A 204 23.04 -4.02 5.36
N ALA A 205 23.19 -3.29 4.25
CA ALA A 205 23.15 -1.83 4.30
C ALA A 205 21.71 -1.29 4.48
N CYS A 206 20.70 -1.92 3.89
CA CYS A 206 19.30 -1.56 4.16
C CYS A 206 18.98 -1.74 5.66
N PHE A 207 19.35 -2.88 6.24
CA PHE A 207 19.18 -3.11 7.68
C PHE A 207 20.06 -2.21 8.54
N GLY A 208 21.24 -1.80 8.06
CA GLY A 208 22.10 -0.84 8.75
C GLY A 208 21.43 0.52 8.99
N LEU A 209 20.41 0.89 8.18
CA LEU A 209 19.61 2.10 8.37
C LEU A 209 18.75 2.06 9.64
N LEU A 210 18.42 0.88 10.16
CA LEU A 210 17.67 0.74 11.41
C LEU A 210 18.43 1.26 12.64
N LYS A 211 19.74 1.51 12.52
CA LYS A 211 20.52 2.24 13.55
C LYS A 211 20.09 3.70 13.68
N ASN A 212 19.54 4.29 12.61
CA ASN A 212 18.94 5.61 12.68
C ASN A 212 17.56 5.51 13.31
N ARG A 213 17.37 6.20 14.46
CA ARG A 213 16.14 6.13 15.26
C ARG A 213 14.89 6.57 14.48
N ALA A 214 14.99 7.60 13.63
CA ALA A 214 13.86 8.08 12.84
C ALA A 214 13.45 7.04 11.79
N VAL A 215 14.43 6.39 11.14
CA VAL A 215 14.18 5.32 10.17
C VAL A 215 13.57 4.09 10.86
N LEU A 216 14.10 3.68 12.02
CA LEU A 216 13.56 2.55 12.79
C LEU A 216 12.12 2.78 13.21
N LEU A 217 11.82 3.94 13.82
CA LEU A 217 10.45 4.28 14.24
C LEU A 217 9.49 4.32 13.06
N SER A 218 9.95 4.86 11.92
CA SER A 218 9.15 4.93 10.70
C SER A 218 8.91 3.55 10.07
N ALA A 219 9.93 2.68 10.02
CA ALA A 219 9.78 1.33 9.46
C ALA A 219 8.80 0.48 10.30
N LEU A 220 8.92 0.53 11.62
CA LEU A 220 7.97 -0.12 12.52
C LEU A 220 6.58 0.53 12.43
N GLY A 221 6.51 1.86 12.22
CA GLY A 221 5.26 2.59 11.98
C GLY A 221 4.54 2.11 10.72
N VAL A 222 5.26 1.90 9.62
CA VAL A 222 4.71 1.32 8.39
C VAL A 222 4.25 -0.11 8.60
N ALA A 223 5.03 -0.94 9.32
CA ALA A 223 4.64 -2.30 9.63
C ALA A 223 3.34 -2.34 10.45
N CYS A 224 3.25 -1.52 11.51
CA CYS A 224 2.03 -1.40 12.32
C CYS A 224 0.85 -0.85 11.51
N PHE A 225 1.09 0.12 10.61
CA PHE A 225 0.07 0.67 9.75
C PHE A 225 -0.55 -0.40 8.85
N ILE A 226 0.25 -1.14 8.11
CA ILE A 226 -0.26 -2.17 7.19
C ILE A 226 -0.94 -3.31 7.96
N ALA A 227 -0.36 -3.71 9.10
CA ALA A 227 -0.98 -4.73 9.95
C ALA A 227 -2.33 -4.25 10.50
N ALA A 228 -2.45 -2.99 10.95
CA ALA A 228 -3.71 -2.42 11.39
C ALA A 228 -4.73 -2.32 10.24
N ASP A 229 -4.30 -1.88 9.06
CA ASP A 229 -5.12 -1.71 7.87
C ASP A 229 -5.75 -3.05 7.42
N VAL A 230 -4.94 -4.07 7.28
CA VAL A 230 -5.39 -5.44 6.94
C VAL A 230 -6.28 -6.00 8.06
N GLY A 231 -5.93 -5.72 9.33
CA GLY A 231 -6.72 -6.13 10.50
C GLY A 231 -8.11 -5.50 10.54
N ILE A 232 -8.22 -4.20 10.26
CA ILE A 232 -9.52 -3.50 10.16
C ILE A 232 -10.34 -4.12 9.03
N GLY A 233 -9.75 -4.34 7.85
CA GLY A 233 -10.43 -4.99 6.73
C GLY A 233 -10.93 -6.40 7.09
N TYR A 234 -10.12 -7.18 7.79
CA TYR A 234 -10.49 -8.54 8.25
C TYR A 234 -11.65 -8.54 9.27
N LEU A 235 -11.63 -7.59 10.21
CA LEU A 235 -12.62 -7.51 11.28
C LEU A 235 -13.92 -6.83 10.83
N SER A 236 -13.83 -5.84 9.94
CA SER A 236 -15.00 -5.09 9.47
C SER A 236 -16.09 -5.96 8.87
N VAL A 237 -15.72 -7.05 8.20
CA VAL A 237 -16.65 -8.04 7.62
C VAL A 237 -17.28 -8.94 8.70
N ARG A 238 -16.59 -9.14 9.82
CA ARG A 238 -17.00 -10.04 10.90
C ARG A 238 -17.79 -9.36 12.02
N LEU A 239 -17.60 -8.05 12.18
CA LEU A 239 -18.36 -7.24 13.13
C LEU A 239 -19.81 -7.03 12.71
N ILE A 240 -20.09 -7.17 11.41
CA ILE A 240 -21.42 -7.04 10.84
C ILE A 240 -21.80 -8.39 10.24
N ASP A 241 -22.64 -9.11 10.94
CA ASP A 241 -23.14 -10.44 10.55
C ASP A 241 -24.21 -10.32 9.43
N ASN A 242 -23.84 -9.68 8.30
CA ASN A 242 -24.76 -9.39 7.19
C ASN A 242 -24.01 -9.40 5.84
N PRO A 243 -24.62 -9.89 4.74
CA PRO A 243 -24.13 -9.76 3.36
C PRO A 243 -23.80 -8.31 2.93
N SER A 244 -24.30 -7.31 3.66
CA SER A 244 -23.98 -5.88 3.49
C SER A 244 -22.53 -5.50 3.91
N SER A 245 -21.71 -6.44 4.32
CA SER A 245 -20.30 -6.22 4.69
C SER A 245 -19.46 -5.58 3.57
N ILE A 246 -19.87 -5.74 2.31
CA ILE A 246 -19.29 -5.02 1.15
C ILE A 246 -19.42 -3.51 1.33
N LEU A 247 -20.52 -3.01 1.93
CA LEU A 247 -20.71 -1.58 2.20
C LEU A 247 -19.68 -1.06 3.22
N THR A 248 -19.30 -1.88 4.21
CA THR A 248 -18.29 -1.49 5.21
C THR A 248 -16.93 -1.27 4.57
N THR A 249 -16.51 -2.20 3.73
CA THR A 249 -15.24 -2.10 2.99
C THR A 249 -15.27 -0.93 2.00
N THR A 250 -16.37 -0.75 1.27
CA THR A 250 -16.54 0.38 0.34
C THR A 250 -16.53 1.71 1.09
N GLY A 251 -17.22 1.81 2.23
CA GLY A 251 -17.26 2.99 3.09
C GLY A 251 -15.86 3.34 3.64
N PHE A 252 -15.09 2.33 4.06
CA PHE A 252 -13.72 2.50 4.52
C PHE A 252 -12.83 3.14 3.43
N TYR A 253 -12.83 2.60 2.20
CA TYR A 253 -12.03 3.15 1.11
C TYR A 253 -12.55 4.50 0.60
N ALA A 254 -13.86 4.73 0.57
CA ALA A 254 -14.42 6.03 0.21
C ALA A 254 -14.00 7.13 1.20
N CYS A 255 -14.15 6.87 2.52
CA CYS A 255 -13.68 7.78 3.56
C CYS A 255 -12.16 7.96 3.52
N ARG A 256 -11.41 6.91 3.17
CA ARG A 256 -9.96 6.98 3.00
C ARG A 256 -9.56 7.93 1.86
N ILE A 257 -10.26 7.91 0.72
CA ILE A 257 -10.02 8.87 -0.37
C ILE A 257 -10.29 10.29 0.10
N VAL A 258 -11.40 10.52 0.81
CA VAL A 258 -11.69 11.85 1.40
C VAL A 258 -10.58 12.25 2.38
N GLY A 259 -10.17 11.35 3.27
CA GLY A 259 -9.05 11.57 4.20
C GLY A 259 -7.72 11.87 3.50
N THR A 260 -7.48 11.24 2.35
CA THR A 260 -6.28 11.48 1.54
C THR A 260 -6.31 12.87 0.91
N ILE A 261 -7.48 13.33 0.40
CA ILE A 261 -7.66 14.67 -0.18
C ILE A 261 -7.48 15.74 0.91
N VAL A 262 -8.19 15.58 2.03
CA VAL A 262 -8.10 16.50 3.17
C VAL A 262 -6.67 16.52 3.74
N GLY A 263 -6.05 15.35 3.86
CA GLY A 263 -4.69 15.21 4.35
C GLY A 263 -3.65 15.85 3.43
N ALA A 264 -3.77 15.67 2.11
CA ALA A 264 -2.87 16.32 1.15
C ALA A 264 -2.91 17.85 1.27
N TRP A 265 -4.11 18.42 1.53
CA TRP A 265 -4.28 19.86 1.77
C TRP A 265 -3.77 20.28 3.15
N ALA A 266 -4.05 19.50 4.20
CA ALA A 266 -3.64 19.81 5.57
C ALA A 266 -2.11 19.74 5.74
N LEU A 267 -1.45 18.77 5.11
CA LEU A 267 -0.01 18.56 5.20
C LEU A 267 0.85 19.65 4.54
N VAL A 268 0.23 20.58 3.80
CA VAL A 268 0.91 21.80 3.34
C VAL A 268 1.02 22.86 4.47
N ARG A 269 0.14 22.76 5.49
CA ARG A 269 -0.02 23.78 6.55
C ARG A 269 0.38 23.28 7.93
N VAL A 270 0.22 21.98 8.17
CA VAL A 270 0.45 21.35 9.46
C VAL A 270 1.65 20.41 9.34
N ARG A 271 2.48 20.33 10.37
CA ARG A 271 3.56 19.33 10.43
C ARG A 271 2.98 17.91 10.28
N ASP A 272 3.58 17.13 9.42
CA ASP A 272 3.12 15.79 9.08
C ASP A 272 3.05 14.83 10.30
N THR A 273 4.05 14.89 11.19
CA THR A 273 4.07 14.08 12.42
C THR A 273 2.97 14.49 13.41
N LYS A 274 2.62 15.80 13.52
CA LYS A 274 1.50 16.25 14.36
C LYS A 274 0.15 15.83 13.78
N TYR A 275 -0.02 16.00 12.45
CA TYR A 275 -1.24 15.56 11.76
C TYR A 275 -1.46 14.06 11.93
N LEU A 276 -0.38 13.27 11.80
CA LEU A 276 -0.40 11.84 12.07
C LEU A 276 -0.88 11.54 13.49
N GLY A 277 -0.31 12.24 14.49
CA GLY A 277 -0.69 12.05 15.91
C GLY A 277 -2.18 12.29 16.15
N TRP A 278 -2.76 13.37 15.61
CA TRP A 278 -4.19 13.64 15.74
C TRP A 278 -5.06 12.53 15.11
N ASN A 279 -4.69 12.10 13.90
CA ASN A 279 -5.42 11.00 13.24
C ASN A 279 -5.32 9.69 14.04
N MET A 280 -4.14 9.35 14.55
CA MET A 280 -3.96 8.11 15.33
C MET A 280 -4.71 8.15 16.66
N ALA A 281 -4.80 9.31 17.31
CA ALA A 281 -5.64 9.47 18.51
C ALA A 281 -7.13 9.25 18.18
N GLY A 282 -7.61 9.80 17.05
CA GLY A 282 -8.98 9.58 16.57
C GLY A 282 -9.24 8.10 16.24
N VAL A 283 -8.34 7.44 15.52
CA VAL A 283 -8.46 6.02 15.17
C VAL A 283 -8.45 5.14 16.44
N LEU A 284 -7.61 5.48 17.42
CA LEU A 284 -7.60 4.76 18.71
C LEU A 284 -8.92 4.89 19.45
N ALA A 285 -9.50 6.08 19.51
CA ALA A 285 -10.83 6.29 20.09
C ALA A 285 -11.90 5.44 19.37
N LEU A 286 -11.85 5.36 18.05
CA LEU A 286 -12.78 4.51 17.27
C LEU A 286 -12.55 3.03 17.52
N CYS A 287 -11.30 2.57 17.71
CA CYS A 287 -11.03 1.19 18.13
C CYS A 287 -11.70 0.88 19.46
N LEU A 288 -11.60 1.81 20.44
CA LEU A 288 -12.25 1.63 21.75
C LEU A 288 -13.78 1.61 21.64
N VAL A 289 -14.37 2.44 20.79
CA VAL A 289 -15.84 2.38 20.53
C VAL A 289 -16.23 1.02 19.98
N LEU A 290 -15.46 0.47 19.01
CA LEU A 290 -15.76 -0.83 18.39
C LEU A 290 -15.58 -2.03 19.33
N LEU A 291 -14.89 -1.88 20.46
CA LEU A 291 -14.81 -2.94 21.48
C LEU A 291 -16.12 -3.14 22.24
N PHE A 292 -16.96 -2.10 22.32
CA PHE A 292 -18.13 -2.09 23.20
C PHE A 292 -19.46 -1.82 22.49
N THR A 293 -19.50 -1.75 21.16
CA THR A 293 -20.72 -1.45 20.40
C THR A 293 -21.15 -2.60 19.52
N ASP A 294 -22.43 -2.95 19.58
CA ASP A 294 -23.10 -3.92 18.70
C ASP A 294 -23.97 -3.21 17.64
N SER A 295 -24.05 -1.87 17.69
CA SER A 295 -24.83 -1.10 16.73
C SER A 295 -24.19 -1.10 15.33
N GLY A 296 -24.84 -1.72 14.35
CA GLY A 296 -24.37 -1.78 12.98
C GLY A 296 -24.10 -0.39 12.39
N ALA A 297 -24.93 0.62 12.65
CA ALA A 297 -24.74 1.99 12.18
C ALA A 297 -23.46 2.62 12.76
N VAL A 298 -23.18 2.39 14.04
CA VAL A 298 -21.97 2.88 14.70
C VAL A 298 -20.74 2.17 14.14
N ILE A 299 -20.81 0.86 13.90
CA ILE A 299 -19.72 0.07 13.31
C ILE A 299 -19.41 0.59 11.90
N TYR A 300 -20.42 0.82 11.05
CA TYR A 300 -20.22 1.39 9.71
C TYR A 300 -19.53 2.76 9.75
N ALA A 301 -20.04 3.65 10.62
CA ALA A 301 -19.47 5.00 10.75
C ALA A 301 -18.05 4.95 11.30
N ALA A 302 -17.79 4.15 12.33
CA ALA A 302 -16.46 4.03 12.93
C ALA A 302 -15.44 3.46 11.95
N VAL A 303 -15.74 2.37 11.24
CA VAL A 303 -14.85 1.78 10.24
C VAL A 303 -14.59 2.76 9.10
N GLY A 304 -15.58 3.50 8.61
CA GLY A 304 -15.40 4.55 7.62
C GLY A 304 -14.45 5.65 8.10
N LEU A 305 -14.67 6.18 9.31
CA LEU A 305 -13.81 7.21 9.91
C LEU A 305 -12.39 6.70 10.19
N MET A 306 -12.22 5.40 10.52
CA MET A 306 -10.88 4.80 10.61
C MET A 306 -10.17 4.85 9.26
N GLY A 307 -10.87 4.58 8.15
CA GLY A 307 -10.33 4.75 6.80
C GLY A 307 -9.82 6.16 6.56
N PHE A 308 -10.58 7.18 6.96
CA PHE A 308 -10.15 8.59 6.90
C PHE A 308 -8.87 8.83 7.71
N GLY A 309 -8.82 8.40 8.97
CA GLY A 309 -7.66 8.61 9.85
C GLY A 309 -6.39 7.88 9.40
N MET A 310 -6.53 6.76 8.71
CA MET A 310 -5.41 5.95 8.21
C MET A 310 -4.83 6.45 6.87
N ALA A 311 -5.43 7.45 6.24
CA ALA A 311 -5.14 7.86 4.86
C ALA A 311 -3.69 8.30 4.60
N CYS A 312 -3.06 9.03 5.53
CA CYS A 312 -1.75 9.67 5.35
C CYS A 312 -0.60 8.97 6.06
N VAL A 313 -0.86 7.85 6.75
CA VAL A 313 0.10 7.22 7.65
C VAL A 313 1.36 6.77 6.91
N PHE A 314 1.21 6.03 5.80
CA PHE A 314 2.35 5.59 4.99
C PHE A 314 3.18 6.76 4.48
N ALA A 315 2.53 7.77 3.89
CA ALA A 315 3.19 8.93 3.33
C ALA A 315 4.01 9.69 4.38
N THR A 316 3.47 9.83 5.60
CA THR A 316 4.15 10.50 6.71
C THR A 316 5.39 9.72 7.15
N PHE A 317 5.27 8.44 7.49
CA PHE A 317 6.42 7.65 7.93
C PHE A 317 7.48 7.52 6.86
N TYR A 318 7.08 7.31 5.59
CA TYR A 318 7.99 7.25 4.46
C TYR A 318 8.78 8.56 4.30
N SER A 319 8.09 9.69 4.34
CA SER A 319 8.69 11.01 4.19
C SER A 319 9.67 11.34 5.32
N VAL A 320 9.30 11.06 6.57
CA VAL A 320 10.17 11.24 7.75
C VAL A 320 11.45 10.40 7.62
N ALA A 321 11.33 9.13 7.26
CA ALA A 321 12.48 8.25 7.08
C ALA A 321 13.41 8.74 5.95
N THR A 322 12.84 9.19 4.82
CA THR A 322 13.62 9.68 3.68
C THR A 322 14.33 10.99 4.00
N ARG A 323 13.67 11.91 4.75
CA ARG A 323 14.31 13.15 5.21
C ARG A 323 15.44 12.92 6.22
N ALA A 324 15.34 11.85 7.02
CA ALA A 324 16.39 11.51 7.99
C ALA A 324 17.69 11.01 7.35
N VAL A 325 17.63 10.44 6.15
CA VAL A 325 18.80 9.89 5.42
C VAL A 325 18.60 10.10 3.91
N PRO A 326 18.64 11.34 3.39
CA PRO A 326 18.29 11.67 2.02
C PRO A 326 19.25 11.06 0.99
N GLU A 327 20.53 10.86 1.34
CA GLU A 327 21.54 10.25 0.46
C GLU A 327 21.25 8.76 0.20
N ARG A 328 20.44 8.13 1.03
CA ARG A 328 20.10 6.70 0.98
C ARG A 328 18.62 6.45 0.76
N ALA A 329 17.95 7.35 0.04
CA ALA A 329 16.51 7.30 -0.21
C ALA A 329 16.05 5.99 -0.88
N ASN A 330 16.90 5.38 -1.69
CA ASN A 330 16.58 4.11 -2.37
C ASN A 330 16.54 2.94 -1.38
N GLU A 331 17.48 2.88 -0.44
CA GLU A 331 17.51 1.84 0.60
C GLU A 331 16.38 2.06 1.62
N VAL A 332 16.08 3.33 1.95
CA VAL A 332 14.91 3.68 2.76
C VAL A 332 13.64 3.17 2.08
N ALA A 333 13.48 3.38 0.77
CA ALA A 333 12.34 2.86 0.01
C ALA A 333 12.24 1.33 0.14
N GLY A 334 13.34 0.61 -0.10
CA GLY A 334 13.37 -0.84 0.05
C GLY A 334 12.95 -1.30 1.44
N LEU A 335 13.45 -0.63 2.50
CA LEU A 335 13.12 -0.95 3.89
C LEU A 335 11.64 -0.66 4.22
N MET A 336 11.09 0.47 3.75
CA MET A 336 9.68 0.82 3.97
C MET A 336 8.74 -0.16 3.25
N ILE A 337 9.08 -0.58 2.03
CA ILE A 337 8.28 -1.57 1.29
C ILE A 337 8.41 -2.96 1.92
N LEU A 338 9.59 -3.32 2.43
CA LEU A 338 9.75 -4.55 3.21
C LEU A 338 8.82 -4.55 4.44
N ALA A 339 8.69 -3.42 5.12
CA ALA A 339 7.81 -3.30 6.29
C ALA A 339 6.32 -3.57 5.95
N ILE A 340 5.88 -3.36 4.69
CA ILE A 340 4.52 -3.69 4.23
C ILE A 340 4.21 -5.18 4.38
N SER A 341 5.22 -6.07 4.34
CA SER A 341 5.01 -7.52 4.51
C SER A 341 4.36 -7.91 5.85
N ALA A 342 4.41 -7.03 6.86
CA ALA A 342 3.74 -7.25 8.15
C ALA A 342 2.21 -7.43 8.00
N GLY A 343 1.61 -6.95 6.90
CA GLY A 343 0.20 -7.20 6.59
C GLY A 343 -0.16 -8.67 6.48
N ALA A 344 0.79 -9.53 6.08
CA ALA A 344 0.55 -10.96 5.90
C ALA A 344 0.12 -11.70 7.21
N VAL A 345 0.60 -11.22 8.35
CA VAL A 345 0.32 -11.86 9.65
C VAL A 345 -0.89 -11.27 10.39
N SER A 346 -1.41 -10.15 9.93
CA SER A 346 -2.44 -9.39 10.65
C SER A 346 -3.78 -10.11 10.75
N GLY A 347 -4.28 -10.68 9.65
CA GLY A 347 -5.56 -11.42 9.65
C GLY A 347 -5.55 -12.59 10.63
N PRO A 348 -4.54 -13.50 10.57
CA PRO A 348 -4.37 -14.57 11.55
C PRO A 348 -4.26 -14.06 12.99
N ALA A 349 -3.51 -12.98 13.24
CA ALA A 349 -3.36 -12.40 14.58
C ALA A 349 -4.68 -11.85 15.14
N CYS A 350 -5.40 -11.03 14.37
CA CYS A 350 -6.75 -10.55 14.73
C CYS A 350 -7.71 -11.71 15.01
N GLY A 351 -7.70 -12.72 14.14
CA GLY A 351 -8.53 -13.91 14.30
C GLY A 351 -8.17 -14.74 15.54
N ALA A 352 -6.90 -14.82 15.91
CA ALA A 352 -6.47 -15.52 17.13
C ALA A 352 -6.98 -14.79 18.38
N VAL A 353 -6.82 -13.47 18.45
CA VAL A 353 -7.32 -12.65 19.57
C VAL A 353 -8.84 -12.76 19.68
N ALA A 354 -9.56 -12.61 18.55
CA ALA A 354 -11.01 -12.73 18.51
C ALA A 354 -11.51 -14.09 19.02
N ARG A 355 -10.88 -15.19 18.60
CA ARG A 355 -11.22 -16.55 19.05
C ARG A 355 -10.92 -16.76 20.54
N ALA A 356 -9.74 -16.30 20.99
CA ALA A 356 -9.36 -16.45 22.40
C ALA A 356 -10.32 -15.71 23.35
N ALA A 357 -10.87 -14.59 22.91
CA ALA A 357 -11.80 -13.78 23.69
C ALA A 357 -13.28 -14.06 23.40
N GLY A 358 -13.60 -14.98 22.49
CA GLY A 358 -14.97 -15.40 22.16
C GLY A 358 -15.82 -14.39 21.38
N SER A 359 -15.22 -13.27 20.89
CA SER A 359 -15.95 -12.28 20.10
C SER A 359 -15.04 -11.56 19.09
N PRO A 360 -15.54 -11.25 17.87
CA PRO A 360 -14.79 -10.47 16.86
C PRO A 360 -14.39 -9.07 17.36
N HIS A 361 -15.16 -8.45 18.25
CA HIS A 361 -14.87 -7.13 18.83
C HIS A 361 -13.49 -7.07 19.49
N TRP A 362 -13.12 -8.13 20.23
CA TRP A 362 -11.80 -8.20 20.89
C TRP A 362 -10.62 -8.27 19.90
N GLY A 363 -10.85 -8.65 18.65
CA GLY A 363 -9.86 -8.54 17.60
C GLY A 363 -9.41 -7.09 17.37
N MET A 364 -10.25 -6.08 17.68
CA MET A 364 -9.89 -4.66 17.62
C MET A 364 -8.84 -4.28 18.67
N LEU A 365 -8.64 -5.05 19.72
CA LEU A 365 -7.57 -4.81 20.69
C LEU A 365 -6.18 -4.93 20.03
N PHE A 366 -6.01 -5.91 19.13
CA PHE A 366 -4.76 -6.03 18.36
C PHE A 366 -4.52 -4.78 17.51
N VAL A 367 -5.55 -4.29 16.82
CA VAL A 367 -5.47 -3.05 16.02
C VAL A 367 -5.16 -1.86 16.93
N ALA A 368 -5.80 -1.74 18.09
CA ALA A 368 -5.57 -0.66 19.04
C ALA A 368 -4.11 -0.60 19.53
N VAL A 369 -3.50 -1.75 19.81
CA VAL A 369 -2.07 -1.81 20.20
C VAL A 369 -1.16 -1.28 19.10
N LEU A 370 -1.43 -1.63 17.84
CA LEU A 370 -0.67 -1.12 16.70
C LEU A 370 -0.85 0.40 16.52
N VAL A 371 -2.08 0.90 16.71
CA VAL A 371 -2.40 2.33 16.65
C VAL A 371 -1.74 3.09 17.81
N CYS A 372 -1.69 2.53 19.02
CA CYS A 372 -0.95 3.09 20.14
C CYS A 372 0.53 3.27 19.82
N TYR A 373 1.14 2.27 19.16
CA TYR A 373 2.54 2.40 18.72
C TYR A 373 2.69 3.57 17.72
N MET A 374 1.82 3.67 16.71
CA MET A 374 1.88 4.73 15.70
C MET A 374 1.69 6.12 16.32
N LEU A 375 0.78 6.26 17.29
CA LEU A 375 0.56 7.49 18.05
C LEU A 375 1.83 7.86 18.85
N TRP A 376 2.40 6.91 19.58
CA TRP A 376 3.63 7.12 20.34
C TRP A 376 4.81 7.49 19.43
N ALA A 377 4.97 6.80 18.31
CA ALA A 377 6.02 7.09 17.32
C ALA A 377 5.87 8.49 16.74
N SER A 378 4.64 8.93 16.43
CA SER A 378 4.37 10.28 15.91
C SER A 378 4.81 11.37 16.91
N VAL A 379 4.52 11.19 18.20
CA VAL A 379 4.94 12.13 19.27
C VAL A 379 6.47 12.15 19.40
N LYS A 380 7.12 10.99 19.37
CA LYS A 380 8.60 10.90 19.48
C LYS A 380 9.29 11.56 18.28
N LEU A 381 8.76 11.36 17.06
CA LEU A 381 9.31 11.97 15.84
C LEU A 381 9.11 13.51 15.86
N THR A 382 7.95 13.99 16.30
CA THR A 382 7.68 15.42 16.45
C THR A 382 8.68 16.08 17.41
N ASN A 383 8.97 15.45 18.54
CA ASN A 383 9.90 15.97 19.56
C ASN A 383 11.37 15.94 19.09
N ASN A 384 11.74 14.96 18.23
CA ASN A 384 13.08 14.91 17.66
C ASN A 384 13.32 16.00 16.61
N GLU A 385 12.31 16.34 15.78
CA GLU A 385 12.38 17.43 14.80
C GLU A 385 12.46 18.83 15.47
N GLN A 386 12.08 18.95 16.72
CA GLN A 386 12.20 20.21 17.49
C GLN A 386 13.59 20.42 18.12
N ARG A 387 14.43 19.38 18.12
CA ARG A 387 15.77 19.41 18.74
C ARG A 387 16.91 19.59 17.73
N ILE A 388 16.57 19.62 16.44
CA ILE A 388 17.47 19.92 15.33
C ILE A 388 17.18 21.33 14.81
#